data_ba2a5f40d5fb14b8357e14fb1ab8349c
#
_entry.id   ba2a5f40d5fb14b8357e14fb1ab8349c
#
_cell.length_a   1.000
_cell.length_b   1.000
_cell.length_c   1.000
_cell.angle_alpha   90.00
_cell.angle_beta   90.00
_cell.angle_gamma   90.00
#
_symmetry.space_group_name_H-M   'P 1'
#
loop_
_entity.id
_entity.type
_entity.pdbx_description
1 polymer ?
#
loop_
_entity_poly.entity_id
_entity_poly.type
_entity_poly.pdbx_seq_one_letter_code
_entity_poly.pdbx_strand_id
1 'polypeptide(L)'
;MHRVEALADRQEGHTPNGSKAFERIVPLTEVIASAMNCSSSSAKVKREYERLISDIGSELYILRNASFDEINEKAGILIAEGIKNLRNNHVETIPGYDGEYGKVNVISQKDRDRIFGQIKLFDDESSITVKNKNSDVKKILHTIKEERTTETNEENYGLNEEQWNATSSTDRAVEVIAGPGTGKTKTLVSRVAFLIEKMNIDPSDITAVTFTNKAAKEMKARLEKHFNGKSIVRKINIGTFHSLCIKNFKDVNIIDEAEALDIAEEIIKETETPLSPKKFLGCVSMIKNGAGSDELNETAFEMYQNRLKERRFIDFDDILLESLDKDRKCKHLLIDEFQDINDLQFRLIKKWGESAESIFVIGDQNQAIYGFRGADDKCFEKFENEFAPVKRIKLVKNYRSSPEIISCSASILINEENVPKAVGNPGLPPRIVLSESSFTEGIFIAKEIAHMVGGINMTDTDGGRKHGKRETTIRGFGDIAVLYRTNRQAALIEECLEKEGIPYKVVGKDDLLNKKNVREAVKLLRSVNTKGKPSNVILEYMSENNLIEDIDMQKLYNMAV
;
A
#
# COMPACT_ATOMS: atom_id res chain seq x y z
N MET A 1 17.72 20.81 19.26
CA MET A 1 16.65 21.77 19.56
C MET A 1 17.01 22.67 20.75
N HIS A 2 17.41 22.17 21.91
CA HIS A 2 17.76 23.00 23.08
C HIS A 2 18.79 24.12 22.82
N ARG A 3 19.77 23.92 21.91
CA ARG A 3 20.75 24.96 21.56
C ARG A 3 20.17 26.07 20.70
N VAL A 4 19.19 25.74 19.83
CA VAL A 4 18.47 26.74 19.02
C VAL A 4 17.57 27.59 19.90
N GLU A 5 16.92 26.96 20.85
CA GLU A 5 16.07 27.63 21.86
C GLU A 5 16.90 28.54 22.77
N ALA A 6 18.08 28.07 23.22
CA ALA A 6 19.01 28.86 24.04
C ALA A 6 19.66 30.04 23.27
N LEU A 7 19.67 30.00 21.94
CA LEU A 7 20.19 31.06 21.07
C LEU A 7 19.08 31.99 20.55
N ALA A 8 17.82 31.68 20.87
CA ALA A 8 16.70 32.52 20.46
C ALA A 8 16.74 33.87 21.19
N ASP A 9 16.79 34.95 20.43
CA ASP A 9 16.80 36.34 20.92
C ASP A 9 15.41 36.93 21.11
N ARG A 10 14.36 36.12 20.85
CA ARG A 10 12.96 36.51 20.88
C ARG A 10 12.13 35.54 21.71
N GLN A 11 11.11 36.03 22.36
CA GLN A 11 10.19 35.19 23.11
C GLN A 11 9.32 34.33 22.19
N GLU A 12 8.91 33.17 22.67
CA GLU A 12 8.00 32.27 21.99
C GLU A 12 6.72 33.03 21.59
N GLY A 13 6.27 32.86 20.34
CA GLY A 13 5.10 33.56 19.81
C GLY A 13 5.40 34.92 19.16
N HIS A 14 6.66 35.40 19.14
CA HIS A 14 7.02 36.64 18.44
C HIS A 14 6.83 36.51 16.93
N THR A 15 5.95 37.35 16.39
CA THR A 15 5.69 37.41 14.94
C THR A 15 6.34 38.69 14.36
N PRO A 16 7.33 38.57 13.44
CA PRO A 16 7.93 39.76 12.83
C PRO A 16 6.91 40.59 12.06
N ASN A 17 7.08 41.91 12.07
CA ASN A 17 6.20 42.82 11.32
C ASN A 17 6.24 42.47 9.82
N GLY A 18 5.05 42.21 9.22
CA GLY A 18 4.93 41.83 7.82
C GLY A 18 5.05 40.31 7.55
N SER A 19 5.24 39.48 8.56
CA SER A 19 5.15 38.02 8.38
C SER A 19 3.70 37.61 8.21
N LYS A 20 3.46 36.59 7.36
CA LYS A 20 2.13 35.99 7.21
C LYS A 20 1.81 35.10 8.40
N ALA A 21 0.56 35.12 8.82
CA ALA A 21 0.08 34.15 9.81
C ALA A 21 0.26 32.72 9.28
N PHE A 22 0.73 31.81 10.13
CA PHE A 22 0.77 30.39 9.85
C PHE A 22 -0.34 29.68 10.61
N GLU A 23 -0.84 28.61 10.03
CA GLU A 23 -1.85 27.76 10.66
C GLU A 23 -1.23 26.40 10.96
N ARG A 24 -1.49 25.86 12.15
CA ARG A 24 -1.17 24.48 12.50
C ARG A 24 -2.34 23.60 12.11
N ILE A 25 -2.15 22.75 11.11
CA ILE A 25 -3.18 21.84 10.59
C ILE A 25 -2.84 20.42 11.01
N VAL A 26 -3.85 19.70 11.49
CA VAL A 26 -3.80 18.27 11.79
C VAL A 26 -4.73 17.55 10.81
N PRO A 27 -4.37 16.39 10.26
CA PRO A 27 -5.26 15.64 9.37
C PRO A 27 -6.63 15.40 9.99
N LEU A 28 -7.70 15.54 9.22
CA LEU A 28 -9.07 15.36 9.70
C LEU A 28 -9.29 13.99 10.33
N THR A 29 -8.62 12.96 9.85
CA THR A 29 -8.64 11.62 10.44
C THR A 29 -8.12 11.58 11.88
N GLU A 30 -7.10 12.39 12.21
CA GLU A 30 -6.57 12.51 13.57
C GLU A 30 -7.55 13.28 14.47
N VAL A 31 -8.19 14.33 13.94
CA VAL A 31 -9.23 15.07 14.66
C VAL A 31 -10.41 14.16 15.00
N ILE A 32 -10.90 13.38 14.03
CA ILE A 32 -11.98 12.42 14.23
C ILE A 32 -11.56 11.35 15.24
N ALA A 33 -10.34 10.81 15.11
CA ALA A 33 -9.79 9.80 16.01
C ALA A 33 -9.73 10.30 17.46
N SER A 34 -9.21 11.52 17.65
CA SER A 34 -9.18 12.19 18.95
C SER A 34 -10.60 12.42 19.50
N ALA A 35 -11.54 12.90 18.68
CA ALA A 35 -12.92 13.11 19.11
C ALA A 35 -13.63 11.81 19.50
N MET A 36 -13.41 10.72 18.76
CA MET A 36 -14.03 9.41 18.97
C MET A 36 -13.26 8.51 19.96
N ASN A 37 -12.11 8.94 20.47
CA ASN A 37 -11.22 8.19 21.36
C ASN A 37 -10.86 6.80 20.76
N CYS A 38 -10.41 6.77 19.54
CA CYS A 38 -10.01 5.55 18.84
C CYS A 38 -8.80 5.80 17.92
N SER A 39 -8.20 4.74 17.37
CA SER A 39 -7.07 4.88 16.44
C SER A 39 -7.51 5.54 15.12
N SER A 40 -6.68 6.45 14.56
CA SER A 40 -6.89 7.08 13.26
C SER A 40 -6.97 6.07 12.09
N SER A 41 -6.38 4.90 12.27
CA SER A 41 -6.46 3.79 11.30
C SER A 41 -7.74 2.93 11.40
N SER A 42 -8.62 3.20 12.38
CA SER A 42 -9.81 2.38 12.61
C SER A 42 -10.85 2.53 11.49
N ALA A 43 -11.57 1.45 11.19
CA ALA A 43 -12.63 1.46 10.18
C ALA A 43 -13.76 2.45 10.52
N LYS A 44 -13.95 2.77 11.81
CA LYS A 44 -14.93 3.73 12.28
C LYS A 44 -14.53 5.17 11.92
N VAL A 45 -13.25 5.53 12.13
CA VAL A 45 -12.71 6.84 11.74
C VAL A 45 -12.76 7.01 10.22
N LYS A 46 -12.36 5.98 9.47
CA LYS A 46 -12.38 6.03 8.00
C LYS A 46 -13.79 6.25 7.45
N ARG A 47 -14.80 5.56 8.00
CA ARG A 47 -16.20 5.72 7.59
C ARG A 47 -16.71 7.14 7.89
N GLU A 48 -16.39 7.66 9.07
CA GLU A 48 -16.78 8.99 9.46
C GLU A 48 -16.09 10.07 8.61
N TYR A 49 -14.81 9.89 8.32
CA TYR A 49 -14.06 10.75 7.39
C TYR A 49 -14.72 10.78 6.00
N GLU A 50 -15.00 9.61 5.40
CA GLU A 50 -15.64 9.51 4.09
C GLU A 50 -17.02 10.18 4.09
N ARG A 51 -17.79 10.04 5.18
CA ARG A 51 -19.09 10.68 5.35
C ARG A 51 -18.98 12.20 5.40
N LEU A 52 -18.08 12.76 6.21
CA LEU A 52 -17.90 14.20 6.34
C LEU A 52 -17.41 14.86 5.05
N ILE A 53 -16.49 14.20 4.35
CA ILE A 53 -16.03 14.67 3.03
C ILE A 53 -17.19 14.69 2.02
N SER A 54 -18.08 13.71 2.07
CA SER A 54 -19.26 13.65 1.18
C SER A 54 -20.31 14.72 1.52
N ASP A 55 -20.56 14.96 2.83
CA ASP A 55 -21.67 15.76 3.31
C ASP A 55 -21.36 17.25 3.42
N ILE A 56 -20.08 17.61 3.64
CA ILE A 56 -19.65 19.00 3.87
C ILE A 56 -18.73 19.48 2.74
N GLY A 57 -17.66 18.73 2.41
CA GLY A 57 -16.73 19.13 1.37
C GLY A 57 -15.29 18.65 1.60
N SER A 58 -14.32 19.33 0.95
CA SER A 58 -12.91 18.92 1.03
C SER A 58 -12.35 19.04 2.46
N GLU A 59 -11.32 18.24 2.76
CA GLU A 59 -10.66 18.17 4.07
C GLU A 59 -10.24 19.55 4.60
N LEU A 60 -9.55 20.35 3.77
CA LEU A 60 -9.13 21.69 4.17
C LEU A 60 -10.31 22.66 4.34
N TYR A 61 -11.38 22.50 3.58
CA TYR A 61 -12.58 23.29 3.79
C TYR A 61 -13.19 22.99 5.17
N ILE A 62 -13.31 21.71 5.53
CA ILE A 62 -13.82 21.30 6.85
C ILE A 62 -12.93 21.83 7.97
N LEU A 63 -11.60 21.69 7.83
CA LEU A 63 -10.66 22.12 8.87
C LEU A 63 -10.57 23.65 9.02
N ARG A 64 -10.79 24.43 7.96
CA ARG A 64 -10.55 25.89 7.94
C ARG A 64 -11.79 26.75 7.88
N ASN A 65 -12.75 26.38 7.03
CA ASN A 65 -13.80 27.27 6.56
C ASN A 65 -15.22 26.87 6.97
N ALA A 66 -15.54 25.60 7.07
CA ALA A 66 -16.87 25.13 7.44
C ALA A 66 -17.31 25.73 8.79
N SER A 67 -18.56 26.13 8.90
CA SER A 67 -19.07 26.72 10.14
C SER A 67 -19.17 25.67 11.26
N PHE A 68 -19.16 26.15 12.51
CA PHE A 68 -19.33 25.25 13.66
C PHE A 68 -20.68 24.53 13.59
N ASP A 69 -21.74 25.25 13.22
CA ASP A 69 -23.10 24.70 13.16
C ASP A 69 -23.21 23.63 12.06
N GLU A 70 -22.62 23.88 10.89
CA GLU A 70 -22.57 22.90 9.79
C GLU A 70 -21.85 21.63 10.20
N ILE A 71 -20.70 21.75 10.86
CA ILE A 71 -19.95 20.59 11.35
C ILE A 71 -20.72 19.88 12.46
N ASN A 72 -21.32 20.63 13.39
CA ASN A 72 -22.07 20.05 14.50
C ASN A 72 -23.31 19.28 14.01
N GLU A 73 -24.04 19.82 13.04
CA GLU A 73 -25.20 19.15 12.45
C GLU A 73 -24.81 17.82 11.78
N LYS A 74 -23.69 17.81 11.07
CA LYS A 74 -23.25 16.65 10.28
C LYS A 74 -22.38 15.66 11.05
N ALA A 75 -21.48 16.14 11.91
CA ALA A 75 -20.46 15.34 12.61
C ALA A 75 -20.69 15.18 14.11
N GLY A 76 -21.58 15.99 14.68
CA GLY A 76 -21.83 16.04 16.11
C GLY A 76 -20.85 16.93 16.88
N ILE A 77 -21.28 17.30 18.10
CA ILE A 77 -20.65 18.31 18.93
C ILE A 77 -19.16 18.07 19.24
N LEU A 78 -18.75 16.81 19.40
CA LEU A 78 -17.35 16.47 19.73
C LEU A 78 -16.40 16.79 18.57
N ILE A 79 -16.75 16.43 17.35
CA ILE A 79 -15.92 16.72 16.18
C ILE A 79 -15.92 18.21 15.89
N ALA A 80 -17.06 18.88 16.02
CA ALA A 80 -17.17 20.33 15.84
C ALA A 80 -16.31 21.11 16.85
N GLU A 81 -16.34 20.73 18.14
CA GLU A 81 -15.51 21.37 19.16
C GLU A 81 -14.02 21.05 18.96
N GLY A 82 -13.68 19.82 18.52
CA GLY A 82 -12.31 19.44 18.17
C GLY A 82 -11.72 20.30 17.04
N ILE A 83 -12.50 20.55 15.98
CA ILE A 83 -12.09 21.43 14.87
C ILE A 83 -11.98 22.88 15.34
N LYS A 84 -12.89 23.35 16.18
CA LYS A 84 -12.84 24.69 16.77
C LYS A 84 -11.60 24.88 17.65
N ASN A 85 -11.26 23.90 18.48
CA ASN A 85 -10.05 23.92 19.30
C ASN A 85 -8.78 23.95 18.42
N LEU A 86 -8.75 23.16 17.34
CA LEU A 86 -7.67 23.19 16.37
C LEU A 86 -7.49 24.57 15.75
N ARG A 87 -8.56 25.20 15.28
CA ARG A 87 -8.54 26.56 14.69
C ARG A 87 -8.07 27.63 15.68
N ASN A 88 -8.34 27.43 16.98
CA ASN A 88 -7.93 28.34 18.04
C ASN A 88 -6.56 28.00 18.65
N ASN A 89 -5.82 27.05 18.07
CA ASN A 89 -4.57 26.53 18.63
C ASN A 89 -4.67 25.98 20.08
N HIS A 90 -5.85 25.55 20.50
CA HIS A 90 -6.11 24.93 21.79
C HIS A 90 -6.01 23.40 21.67
N VAL A 91 -4.84 22.90 21.33
CA VAL A 91 -4.57 21.47 21.16
C VAL A 91 -3.44 21.01 22.08
N GLU A 92 -3.62 19.86 22.71
CA GLU A 92 -2.55 19.23 23.49
C GLU A 92 -1.74 18.33 22.56
N THR A 93 -0.45 18.61 22.44
CA THR A 93 0.48 17.78 21.68
C THR A 93 1.32 16.96 22.64
N ILE A 94 1.25 15.64 22.50
CA ILE A 94 2.16 14.73 23.19
C ILE A 94 3.29 14.45 22.23
N PRO A 95 4.53 14.88 22.53
CA PRO A 95 5.67 14.61 21.65
C PRO A 95 5.80 13.11 21.41
N GLY A 96 6.04 12.72 20.16
CA GLY A 96 6.41 11.36 19.81
C GLY A 96 7.85 11.07 20.22
N TYR A 97 8.17 9.81 20.39
CA TYR A 97 9.53 9.31 20.53
C TYR A 97 9.98 8.72 19.19
N ASP A 98 11.28 8.44 19.05
CA ASP A 98 11.79 7.82 17.83
C ASP A 98 10.99 6.56 17.47
N GLY A 99 10.31 6.64 16.30
CA GLY A 99 9.46 5.56 15.78
C GLY A 99 7.99 5.59 16.22
N GLU A 100 7.59 6.46 17.16
CA GLU A 100 6.19 6.75 17.45
C GLU A 100 5.85 8.20 17.11
N TYR A 101 4.86 8.39 16.25
CA TYR A 101 4.34 9.74 15.97
C TYR A 101 3.71 10.32 17.26
N GLY A 102 3.97 11.60 17.50
CA GLY A 102 3.29 12.32 18.56
C GLY A 102 1.77 12.23 18.42
N LYS A 103 1.06 12.26 19.53
CA LYS A 103 -0.41 12.28 19.54
C LYS A 103 -0.88 13.71 19.70
N VAL A 104 -1.88 14.08 18.89
CA VAL A 104 -2.55 15.37 19.00
C VAL A 104 -3.94 15.13 19.59
N ASN A 105 -4.19 15.69 20.77
CA ASN A 105 -5.49 15.67 21.41
C ASN A 105 -6.19 17.01 21.17
N VAL A 106 -7.18 17.01 20.27
CA VAL A 106 -8.00 18.21 19.98
C VAL A 106 -9.14 18.41 20.97
N ILE A 107 -9.43 17.40 21.81
CA ILE A 107 -10.45 17.48 22.86
C ILE A 107 -9.84 16.94 24.15
N SER A 108 -9.74 17.79 25.17
CA SER A 108 -9.30 17.39 26.51
C SER A 108 -10.38 16.56 27.24
N GLN A 109 -9.96 15.81 28.26
CA GLN A 109 -10.93 15.09 29.11
C GLN A 109 -11.92 16.07 29.81
N LYS A 110 -11.44 17.26 30.17
CA LYS A 110 -12.30 18.32 30.76
C LYS A 110 -13.36 18.81 29.77
N ASP A 111 -13.05 18.95 28.50
CA ASP A 111 -14.02 19.35 27.49
C ASP A 111 -15.06 18.25 27.27
N ARG A 112 -14.66 16.99 27.30
CA ARG A 112 -15.60 15.86 27.24
C ARG A 112 -16.56 15.87 28.40
N ASP A 113 -16.04 16.00 29.62
CA ASP A 113 -16.85 16.01 30.83
C ASP A 113 -17.81 17.20 30.85
N ARG A 114 -17.40 18.37 30.34
CA ARG A 114 -18.26 19.55 30.18
C ARG A 114 -19.38 19.30 29.17
N ILE A 115 -19.06 18.74 28.01
CA ILE A 115 -20.05 18.46 26.95
C ILE A 115 -21.05 17.39 27.42
N PHE A 116 -20.57 16.30 28.02
CA PHE A 116 -21.43 15.25 28.56
C PHE A 116 -22.20 15.69 29.81
N GLY A 117 -21.62 16.59 30.63
CA GLY A 117 -22.30 17.20 31.78
C GLY A 117 -23.45 18.11 31.37
N GLN A 118 -23.30 18.87 30.28
CA GLN A 118 -24.39 19.68 29.72
C GLN A 118 -25.51 18.81 29.12
N ILE A 119 -25.20 17.71 28.46
CA ILE A 119 -26.21 16.80 27.93
C ILE A 119 -27.04 16.17 29.06
N LYS A 120 -26.43 15.82 30.18
CA LYS A 120 -27.15 15.31 31.36
C LYS A 120 -28.04 16.33 32.06
N LEU A 121 -27.78 17.62 31.91
CA LEU A 121 -28.61 18.70 32.46
C LEU A 121 -29.87 18.97 31.62
N PHE A 122 -29.91 18.51 30.36
CA PHE A 122 -31.06 18.68 29.45
C PHE A 122 -31.94 17.43 29.33
N ASP A 123 -31.51 16.27 29.86
CA ASP A 123 -32.24 15.00 29.76
C ASP A 123 -33.22 14.71 30.91
N ASP A 124 -33.43 15.63 31.85
CA ASP A 124 -34.33 15.43 33.01
C ASP A 124 -35.77 15.93 32.83
N GLU A 125 -36.17 16.35 31.64
CA GLU A 125 -37.59 16.60 31.36
C GLU A 125 -37.94 16.13 29.92
N SER A 126 -38.32 14.89 29.78
CA SER A 126 -39.41 14.35 28.95
C SER A 126 -39.13 12.90 28.51
N SER A 127 -39.76 12.02 29.22
CA SER A 127 -40.04 10.65 28.75
C SER A 127 -40.98 10.69 27.55
N ILE A 128 -40.43 10.63 26.35
CA ILE A 128 -41.22 10.35 25.13
C ILE A 128 -40.73 9.03 24.55
N THR A 129 -41.57 8.03 24.75
CA THR A 129 -41.61 6.74 24.07
C THR A 129 -41.62 6.94 22.56
N VAL A 130 -40.54 6.70 21.88
CA VAL A 130 -40.51 6.63 20.42
C VAL A 130 -40.94 5.24 20.00
N LYS A 131 -42.22 5.12 19.65
CA LYS A 131 -42.78 3.98 18.89
C LYS A 131 -42.19 4.01 17.48
N ASN A 132 -41.57 2.91 17.10
CA ASN A 132 -41.17 2.58 15.74
C ASN A 132 -42.24 2.94 14.70
N LYS A 133 -41.96 3.87 13.81
CA LYS A 133 -42.63 4.02 12.52
C LYS A 133 -41.66 3.69 11.39
N ASN A 134 -41.51 2.40 11.13
CA ASN A 134 -40.79 1.84 9.97
C ASN A 134 -41.72 1.64 8.77
N SER A 135 -42.64 2.55 8.47
CA SER A 135 -43.57 2.36 7.33
C SER A 135 -43.39 3.36 6.18
N ASP A 136 -42.73 4.50 6.40
CA ASP A 136 -42.68 5.55 5.36
C ASP A 136 -41.36 5.60 4.58
N VAL A 137 -40.28 4.98 5.10
CA VAL A 137 -38.98 4.89 4.39
C VAL A 137 -39.01 3.86 3.25
N LYS A 138 -39.93 2.89 3.30
CA LYS A 138 -40.07 1.88 2.21
C LYS A 138 -40.77 2.40 0.96
N LYS A 139 -41.55 3.48 1.04
CA LYS A 139 -42.26 4.07 -0.12
C LYS A 139 -41.38 5.01 -0.93
N ILE A 140 -40.43 5.72 -0.30
CA ILE A 140 -39.49 6.63 -1.01
C ILE A 140 -38.40 5.84 -1.73
N LEU A 141 -38.00 4.67 -1.21
CA LEU A 141 -37.04 3.79 -1.86
C LEU A 141 -37.60 3.01 -3.07
N HIS A 142 -38.91 2.97 -3.24
CA HIS A 142 -39.54 2.31 -4.39
C HIS A 142 -39.67 3.22 -5.63
N THR A 143 -39.69 4.54 -5.46
CA THR A 143 -39.85 5.50 -6.57
C THR A 143 -38.52 5.93 -7.20
N ILE A 144 -37.37 5.65 -6.56
CA ILE A 144 -36.03 5.91 -7.12
C ILE A 144 -35.46 4.68 -7.84
N LYS A 145 -36.15 3.54 -7.79
CA LYS A 145 -35.71 2.28 -8.43
C LYS A 145 -36.16 2.10 -9.87
N GLU A 146 -36.95 3.00 -10.43
CA GLU A 146 -37.56 2.79 -11.77
C GLU A 146 -36.85 3.48 -12.95
N GLU A 147 -35.68 4.12 -12.77
CA GLU A 147 -34.93 4.69 -13.90
C GLU A 147 -33.47 4.25 -14.02
N ARG A 148 -33.11 3.07 -13.55
CA ARG A 148 -31.87 2.38 -13.93
C ARG A 148 -32.11 0.89 -14.11
N THR A 149 -32.87 0.54 -15.10
CA THR A 149 -32.91 -0.82 -15.62
C THR A 149 -31.72 -1.09 -16.49
N THR A 150 -30.61 -1.50 -15.88
CA THR A 150 -29.79 -2.58 -16.42
C THR A 150 -29.92 -3.71 -15.41
N GLU A 151 -30.61 -4.76 -15.79
CA GLU A 151 -30.69 -6.04 -15.09
C GLU A 151 -29.26 -6.50 -14.77
N THR A 152 -28.78 -6.22 -13.56
CA THR A 152 -27.57 -6.87 -13.03
C THR A 152 -28.06 -8.22 -12.50
N ASN A 153 -27.97 -9.23 -13.37
CA ASN A 153 -28.14 -10.62 -12.99
C ASN A 153 -27.24 -10.92 -11.80
N GLU A 154 -27.83 -11.27 -10.65
CA GLU A 154 -27.10 -11.79 -9.48
C GLU A 154 -26.31 -13.07 -9.83
N GLU A 155 -26.60 -13.69 -10.98
CA GLU A 155 -25.95 -14.91 -11.48
C GLU A 155 -24.48 -14.71 -11.91
N ASN A 156 -24.03 -13.51 -12.32
CA ASN A 156 -22.69 -13.29 -12.88
C ASN A 156 -21.77 -12.39 -12.03
N TYR A 157 -21.95 -12.29 -10.72
CA TYR A 157 -21.13 -11.53 -9.78
C TYR A 157 -20.98 -10.02 -10.13
N GLY A 158 -21.89 -9.45 -10.92
CA GLY A 158 -21.81 -8.08 -11.41
C GLY A 158 -20.59 -7.85 -12.34
N LEU A 159 -20.19 -8.87 -13.08
CA LEU A 159 -19.12 -8.84 -14.07
C LEU A 159 -19.67 -8.41 -15.43
N ASN A 160 -18.81 -7.76 -16.23
CA ASN A 160 -19.10 -7.57 -17.63
C ASN A 160 -18.90 -8.89 -18.42
N GLU A 161 -19.28 -8.90 -19.69
CA GLU A 161 -19.23 -10.09 -20.55
C GLU A 161 -17.82 -10.70 -20.64
N GLU A 162 -16.79 -9.88 -20.84
CA GLU A 162 -15.40 -10.34 -20.95
C GLU A 162 -14.89 -10.93 -19.62
N GLN A 163 -15.16 -10.24 -18.52
CA GLN A 163 -14.83 -10.72 -17.17
C GLN A 163 -15.58 -12.00 -16.83
N TRP A 164 -16.87 -12.10 -17.24
CA TRP A 164 -17.67 -13.30 -17.03
C TRP A 164 -17.15 -14.46 -17.86
N ASN A 165 -16.82 -14.25 -19.14
CA ASN A 165 -16.19 -15.26 -19.99
C ASN A 165 -14.89 -15.81 -19.39
N ALA A 166 -14.07 -14.94 -18.80
CA ALA A 166 -12.86 -15.37 -18.11
C ALA A 166 -13.19 -16.15 -16.83
N THR A 167 -14.14 -15.66 -16.03
CA THR A 167 -14.52 -16.25 -14.75
C THR A 167 -15.18 -17.62 -14.91
N SER A 168 -16.06 -17.79 -15.88
CA SER A 168 -16.85 -19.01 -16.10
C SER A 168 -16.22 -20.03 -17.04
N SER A 169 -15.04 -19.74 -17.62
CA SER A 169 -14.39 -20.66 -18.55
C SER A 169 -14.13 -22.03 -17.91
N THR A 170 -14.42 -23.08 -18.68
CA THR A 170 -14.14 -24.49 -18.30
C THR A 170 -12.88 -25.04 -18.98
N ASP A 171 -12.20 -24.22 -19.78
CA ASP A 171 -10.97 -24.60 -20.42
C ASP A 171 -9.86 -24.87 -19.39
N ARG A 172 -9.00 -25.86 -19.66
CA ARG A 172 -7.89 -26.23 -18.76
C ARG A 172 -6.92 -25.10 -18.55
N ALA A 173 -6.53 -24.42 -19.62
CA ALA A 173 -5.60 -23.29 -19.58
C ALA A 173 -6.30 -22.01 -20.08
N VAL A 174 -6.34 -21.00 -19.23
CA VAL A 174 -6.98 -19.71 -19.51
C VAL A 174 -5.97 -18.59 -19.29
N GLU A 175 -5.79 -17.77 -20.32
CA GLU A 175 -4.94 -16.59 -20.29
C GLU A 175 -5.80 -15.32 -20.41
N VAL A 176 -5.69 -14.43 -19.44
CA VAL A 176 -6.43 -13.18 -19.41
C VAL A 176 -5.49 -12.00 -19.54
N ILE A 177 -5.55 -11.33 -20.70
CA ILE A 177 -4.83 -10.08 -20.93
C ILE A 177 -5.71 -8.93 -20.44
N ALA A 178 -5.25 -8.23 -19.43
CA ALA A 178 -6.07 -7.28 -18.69
C ALA A 178 -5.28 -6.02 -18.36
N GLY A 179 -5.47 -4.95 -19.11
CA GLY A 179 -4.82 -3.66 -18.89
C GLY A 179 -5.13 -3.05 -17.51
N PRO A 180 -4.51 -1.89 -17.20
CA PRO A 180 -4.75 -1.21 -15.93
C PRO A 180 -6.24 -0.83 -15.81
N GLY A 181 -6.81 -1.00 -14.61
CA GLY A 181 -8.20 -0.59 -14.35
C GLY A 181 -9.30 -1.44 -15.00
N THR A 182 -8.99 -2.56 -15.66
CA THR A 182 -9.96 -3.45 -16.29
C THR A 182 -10.61 -4.44 -15.34
N GLY A 183 -10.21 -4.45 -14.06
CA GLY A 183 -10.80 -5.31 -13.04
C GLY A 183 -10.11 -6.66 -12.86
N LYS A 184 -8.79 -6.79 -13.14
CA LYS A 184 -7.98 -8.00 -12.91
C LYS A 184 -8.34 -8.70 -11.60
N THR A 185 -8.14 -8.04 -10.48
CA THR A 185 -8.38 -8.61 -9.15
C THR A 185 -9.85 -9.01 -8.95
N LYS A 186 -10.82 -8.23 -9.48
CA LYS A 186 -12.24 -8.58 -9.41
C LYS A 186 -12.52 -9.90 -10.15
N THR A 187 -12.00 -10.02 -11.37
CA THR A 187 -12.13 -11.22 -12.21
C THR A 187 -11.52 -12.44 -11.51
N LEU A 188 -10.32 -12.30 -10.95
CA LEU A 188 -9.63 -13.38 -10.24
C LEU A 188 -10.38 -13.83 -8.98
N VAL A 189 -10.85 -12.89 -8.15
CA VAL A 189 -11.67 -13.17 -6.96
C VAL A 189 -12.98 -13.88 -7.36
N SER A 190 -13.64 -13.40 -8.43
CA SER A 190 -14.86 -14.02 -8.94
C SER A 190 -14.61 -15.41 -9.51
N ARG A 191 -13.43 -15.66 -10.11
CA ARG A 191 -13.03 -17.00 -10.57
C ARG A 191 -12.91 -17.98 -9.40
N VAL A 192 -12.30 -17.58 -8.30
CA VAL A 192 -12.23 -18.39 -7.08
C VAL A 192 -13.62 -18.68 -6.54
N ALA A 193 -14.50 -17.67 -6.47
CA ALA A 193 -15.87 -17.84 -6.03
C ALA A 193 -16.66 -18.79 -6.95
N PHE A 194 -16.51 -18.64 -8.27
CA PHE A 194 -17.16 -19.49 -9.26
C PHE A 194 -16.74 -20.96 -9.13
N LEU A 195 -15.45 -21.24 -8.94
CA LEU A 195 -14.93 -22.60 -8.72
C LEU A 195 -15.61 -23.26 -7.51
N ILE A 196 -15.77 -22.51 -6.41
CA ILE A 196 -16.35 -23.03 -5.17
C ILE A 196 -17.87 -23.17 -5.27
N GLU A 197 -18.56 -22.13 -5.72
CA GLU A 197 -20.03 -22.06 -5.65
C GLU A 197 -20.75 -22.73 -6.82
N LYS A 198 -20.17 -22.64 -8.02
CA LYS A 198 -20.82 -23.17 -9.25
C LYS A 198 -20.24 -24.52 -9.67
N MET A 199 -18.93 -24.71 -9.49
CA MET A 199 -18.26 -25.97 -9.84
C MET A 199 -18.12 -26.93 -8.64
N ASN A 200 -18.49 -26.51 -7.42
CA ASN A 200 -18.41 -27.29 -6.18
C ASN A 200 -16.99 -27.82 -5.88
N ILE A 201 -15.95 -27.03 -6.23
CA ILE A 201 -14.57 -27.36 -5.96
C ILE A 201 -14.26 -27.15 -4.48
N ASP A 202 -13.55 -28.09 -3.85
CA ASP A 202 -13.09 -27.92 -2.47
C ASP A 202 -12.10 -26.74 -2.40
N PRO A 203 -12.30 -25.77 -1.48
CA PRO A 203 -11.41 -24.64 -1.33
C PRO A 203 -9.94 -25.01 -1.14
N SER A 204 -9.63 -26.20 -0.57
CA SER A 204 -8.25 -26.67 -0.36
C SER A 204 -7.54 -27.06 -1.66
N ASP A 205 -8.30 -27.37 -2.73
CA ASP A 205 -7.79 -27.71 -4.06
C ASP A 205 -7.41 -26.45 -4.88
N ILE A 206 -7.74 -25.25 -4.37
CA ILE A 206 -7.48 -23.98 -5.05
C ILE A 206 -6.18 -23.35 -4.52
N THR A 207 -5.29 -23.01 -5.43
CA THR A 207 -4.07 -22.25 -5.13
C THR A 207 -4.08 -20.95 -5.94
N ALA A 208 -4.08 -19.81 -5.25
CA ALA A 208 -4.02 -18.49 -5.86
C ALA A 208 -2.70 -17.79 -5.49
N VAL A 209 -1.89 -17.51 -6.50
CA VAL A 209 -0.59 -16.88 -6.36
C VAL A 209 -0.69 -15.40 -6.71
N THR A 210 -0.10 -14.55 -5.86
CA THR A 210 -0.02 -13.11 -6.08
C THR A 210 1.43 -12.65 -5.98
N PHE A 211 1.75 -11.51 -6.60
CA PHE A 211 3.11 -10.98 -6.58
C PHE A 211 3.53 -10.45 -5.21
N THR A 212 2.60 -9.89 -4.42
CA THR A 212 2.91 -9.28 -3.11
C THR A 212 2.03 -9.83 -1.98
N ASN A 213 2.58 -9.84 -0.76
CA ASN A 213 1.80 -10.19 0.43
C ASN A 213 0.61 -9.24 0.67
N LYS A 214 0.71 -7.98 0.24
CA LYS A 214 -0.39 -7.02 0.31
C LYS A 214 -1.53 -7.44 -0.61
N ALA A 215 -1.24 -7.81 -1.86
CA ALA A 215 -2.24 -8.31 -2.81
C ALA A 215 -2.91 -9.61 -2.30
N ALA A 216 -2.13 -10.53 -1.73
CA ALA A 216 -2.67 -11.73 -1.10
C ALA A 216 -3.63 -11.42 0.06
N LYS A 217 -3.29 -10.45 0.93
CA LYS A 217 -4.18 -10.00 2.02
C LYS A 217 -5.46 -9.35 1.48
N GLU A 218 -5.35 -8.53 0.44
CA GLU A 218 -6.48 -7.88 -0.20
C GLU A 218 -7.42 -8.91 -0.86
N MET A 219 -6.87 -9.88 -1.59
CA MET A 219 -7.64 -10.98 -2.18
C MET A 219 -8.41 -11.76 -1.11
N LYS A 220 -7.74 -12.13 0.01
CA LYS A 220 -8.38 -12.79 1.15
C LYS A 220 -9.52 -11.96 1.72
N ALA A 221 -9.32 -10.66 1.95
CA ALA A 221 -10.35 -9.78 2.49
C ALA A 221 -11.57 -9.66 1.56
N ARG A 222 -11.35 -9.62 0.24
CA ARG A 222 -12.44 -9.60 -0.75
C ARG A 222 -13.23 -10.91 -0.77
N LEU A 223 -12.55 -12.05 -0.69
CA LEU A 223 -13.20 -13.36 -0.59
C LEU A 223 -13.93 -13.54 0.75
N GLU A 224 -13.36 -13.08 1.88
CA GLU A 224 -14.02 -13.08 3.18
C GLU A 224 -15.32 -12.26 3.16
N LYS A 225 -15.31 -11.13 2.46
CA LYS A 225 -16.51 -10.31 2.25
C LYS A 225 -17.54 -11.02 1.36
N HIS A 226 -17.08 -11.68 0.30
CA HIS A 226 -17.96 -12.42 -0.63
C HIS A 226 -18.67 -13.60 0.06
N PHE A 227 -17.92 -14.42 0.79
CA PHE A 227 -18.45 -15.60 1.50
C PHE A 227 -19.05 -15.30 2.89
N ASN A 228 -19.14 -14.01 3.28
CA ASN A 228 -19.63 -13.58 4.60
C ASN A 228 -18.93 -14.29 5.77
N GLY A 229 -17.64 -14.66 5.60
CA GLY A 229 -16.89 -15.32 6.67
C GLY A 229 -15.49 -15.79 6.27
N LYS A 230 -14.72 -16.19 7.30
CA LYS A 230 -13.31 -16.59 7.14
C LYS A 230 -13.10 -18.10 6.96
N SER A 231 -14.10 -18.93 7.22
CA SER A 231 -13.93 -20.38 7.30
C SER A 231 -13.55 -21.01 5.96
N ILE A 232 -14.21 -20.61 4.88
CA ILE A 232 -13.92 -21.05 3.52
C ILE A 232 -12.56 -20.53 3.07
N VAL A 233 -12.30 -19.24 3.26
CA VAL A 233 -11.07 -18.57 2.78
C VAL A 233 -9.80 -19.12 3.43
N ARG A 234 -9.87 -19.57 4.68
CA ARG A 234 -8.74 -20.20 5.38
C ARG A 234 -8.28 -21.51 4.75
N LYS A 235 -9.17 -22.21 4.04
CA LYS A 235 -8.84 -23.46 3.34
C LYS A 235 -8.13 -23.21 2.00
N ILE A 236 -8.36 -22.05 1.38
CA ILE A 236 -7.77 -21.71 0.09
C ILE A 236 -6.27 -21.39 0.28
N ASN A 237 -5.43 -21.90 -0.61
CA ASN A 237 -3.99 -21.60 -0.61
C ASN A 237 -3.75 -20.25 -1.31
N ILE A 238 -3.79 -19.12 -0.58
CA ILE A 238 -3.53 -17.79 -1.13
C ILE A 238 -2.23 -17.23 -0.58
N GLY A 239 -1.31 -16.80 -1.45
CA GLY A 239 -0.04 -16.21 -1.04
C GLY A 239 0.87 -15.89 -2.21
N THR A 240 2.11 -15.44 -1.90
CA THR A 240 3.18 -15.32 -2.89
C THR A 240 3.84 -16.67 -3.10
N PHE A 241 4.61 -16.86 -4.18
CA PHE A 241 5.38 -18.10 -4.41
C PHE A 241 6.16 -18.50 -3.16
N HIS A 242 6.97 -17.60 -2.62
CA HIS A 242 7.75 -17.84 -1.41
C HIS A 242 6.90 -18.26 -0.21
N SER A 243 5.80 -17.54 0.06
CA SER A 243 4.92 -17.84 1.19
C SER A 243 4.19 -19.17 1.07
N LEU A 244 4.02 -19.65 -0.15
CA LEU A 244 3.44 -20.96 -0.42
C LEU A 244 4.50 -22.07 -0.35
N CYS A 245 5.70 -21.84 -0.88
CA CYS A 245 6.81 -22.79 -0.89
C CYS A 245 7.38 -23.04 0.51
N ILE A 246 7.55 -21.99 1.32
CA ILE A 246 8.14 -22.09 2.65
C ILE A 246 7.39 -23.05 3.59
N LYS A 247 6.10 -23.26 3.37
CA LYS A 247 5.29 -24.21 4.15
C LYS A 247 5.77 -25.66 4.04
N ASN A 248 6.54 -25.98 3.00
CA ASN A 248 7.08 -27.30 2.75
C ASN A 248 8.41 -27.56 3.47
N PHE A 249 8.91 -26.55 4.18
CA PHE A 249 10.18 -26.64 4.91
C PHE A 249 9.91 -26.68 6.41
N LYS A 250 10.54 -27.63 7.10
CA LYS A 250 10.55 -27.71 8.55
C LYS A 250 11.96 -27.40 9.03
N ASP A 251 12.09 -26.56 10.04
CA ASP A 251 13.36 -26.25 10.72
C ASP A 251 14.46 -25.68 9.80
N VAL A 252 14.08 -24.79 8.87
CA VAL A 252 15.03 -24.13 7.97
C VAL A 252 15.29 -22.70 8.44
N ASN A 253 16.57 -22.34 8.53
CA ASN A 253 16.98 -20.96 8.82
C ASN A 253 17.08 -20.20 7.51
N ILE A 254 16.20 -19.22 7.33
CA ILE A 254 16.28 -18.29 6.20
C ILE A 254 17.28 -17.22 6.57
N ILE A 255 18.26 -17.00 5.68
CA ILE A 255 19.22 -15.91 5.87
C ILE A 255 18.53 -14.55 5.76
N ASP A 256 18.82 -13.65 6.68
CA ASP A 256 18.38 -12.27 6.54
C ASP A 256 19.30 -11.45 5.63
N GLU A 257 18.83 -10.28 5.18
CA GLU A 257 19.58 -9.41 4.28
C GLU A 257 20.93 -8.98 4.87
N ALA A 258 20.99 -8.78 6.18
CA ALA A 258 22.22 -8.34 6.85
C ALA A 258 23.28 -9.44 6.85
N GLU A 259 22.89 -10.68 7.20
CA GLU A 259 23.79 -11.83 7.17
C GLU A 259 24.22 -12.19 5.74
N ALA A 260 23.31 -12.06 4.76
CA ALA A 260 23.65 -12.26 3.35
C ALA A 260 24.68 -11.24 2.85
N LEU A 261 24.54 -9.96 3.24
CA LEU A 261 25.50 -8.92 2.94
C LEU A 261 26.85 -9.17 3.59
N ASP A 262 26.90 -9.66 4.84
CA ASP A 262 28.15 -10.01 5.53
C ASP A 262 28.89 -11.13 4.79
N ILE A 263 28.18 -12.21 4.39
CA ILE A 263 28.75 -13.30 3.58
C ILE A 263 29.28 -12.78 2.24
N ALA A 264 28.51 -11.92 1.57
CA ALA A 264 28.92 -11.30 0.33
C ALA A 264 30.21 -10.46 0.50
N GLU A 265 30.31 -9.66 1.58
CA GLU A 265 31.53 -8.88 1.89
C GLU A 265 32.75 -9.78 2.14
N GLU A 266 32.58 -10.91 2.84
CA GLU A 266 33.65 -11.89 3.07
C GLU A 266 34.17 -12.44 1.72
N ILE A 267 33.26 -12.89 0.86
CA ILE A 267 33.61 -13.51 -0.43
C ILE A 267 34.23 -12.50 -1.40
N ILE A 268 33.71 -11.29 -1.46
CA ILE A 268 34.25 -10.20 -2.28
C ILE A 268 35.71 -9.92 -1.91
N LYS A 269 36.04 -9.92 -0.61
CA LYS A 269 37.42 -9.74 -0.15
C LYS A 269 38.32 -10.95 -0.49
N GLU A 270 37.80 -12.18 -0.36
CA GLU A 270 38.55 -13.40 -0.65
C GLU A 270 38.81 -13.59 -2.15
N THR A 271 37.87 -13.17 -3.00
CA THR A 271 37.93 -13.36 -4.46
C THR A 271 38.37 -12.10 -5.22
N GLU A 272 38.63 -10.99 -4.51
CA GLU A 272 38.93 -9.68 -5.09
C GLU A 272 37.90 -9.22 -6.16
N THR A 273 36.64 -9.65 -5.99
CA THR A 273 35.56 -9.37 -6.94
C THR A 273 35.21 -7.87 -6.92
N PRO A 274 35.21 -7.13 -8.06
CA PRO A 274 34.99 -5.68 -8.09
C PRO A 274 33.49 -5.30 -8.00
N LEU A 275 32.73 -5.93 -7.11
CA LEU A 275 31.30 -5.70 -6.92
C LEU A 275 31.02 -5.15 -5.52
N SER A 276 29.99 -4.34 -5.37
CA SER A 276 29.44 -4.04 -4.05
C SER A 276 28.64 -5.26 -3.53
N PRO A 277 28.52 -5.46 -2.19
CA PRO A 277 27.80 -6.59 -1.62
C PRO A 277 26.36 -6.71 -2.12
N LYS A 278 25.63 -5.60 -2.24
CA LYS A 278 24.28 -5.58 -2.81
C LYS A 278 24.25 -6.04 -4.27
N LYS A 279 25.22 -5.60 -5.07
CA LYS A 279 25.33 -5.99 -6.48
C LYS A 279 25.72 -7.46 -6.62
N PHE A 280 26.61 -7.96 -5.76
CA PHE A 280 26.99 -9.37 -5.66
C PHE A 280 25.75 -10.24 -5.42
N LEU A 281 24.95 -9.93 -4.38
CA LEU A 281 23.72 -10.67 -4.09
C LEU A 281 22.70 -10.58 -5.24
N GLY A 282 22.63 -9.44 -5.92
CA GLY A 282 21.82 -9.30 -7.13
C GLY A 282 22.24 -10.25 -8.24
N CYS A 283 23.55 -10.40 -8.49
CA CYS A 283 24.08 -11.35 -9.47
C CYS A 283 23.82 -12.80 -9.06
N VAL A 284 23.99 -13.14 -7.78
CA VAL A 284 23.64 -14.48 -7.25
C VAL A 284 22.17 -14.80 -7.52
N SER A 285 21.28 -13.86 -7.22
CA SER A 285 19.85 -14.03 -7.47
C SER A 285 19.54 -14.21 -8.96
N MET A 286 20.16 -13.42 -9.84
CA MET A 286 20.00 -13.58 -11.30
C MET A 286 20.43 -14.96 -11.78
N ILE A 287 21.57 -15.48 -11.31
CA ILE A 287 22.06 -16.82 -11.65
C ILE A 287 21.05 -17.88 -11.20
N LYS A 288 20.59 -17.82 -9.94
CA LYS A 288 19.61 -18.75 -9.39
C LYS A 288 18.27 -18.73 -10.15
N ASN A 289 17.88 -17.56 -10.63
CA ASN A 289 16.67 -17.39 -11.41
C ASN A 289 16.82 -17.70 -12.92
N GLY A 290 17.99 -18.19 -13.36
CA GLY A 290 18.20 -18.62 -14.74
C GLY A 290 18.57 -17.52 -15.72
N ALA A 291 18.69 -16.26 -15.28
CA ALA A 291 19.04 -15.14 -16.15
C ALA A 291 20.55 -15.05 -16.47
N GLY A 292 21.39 -15.75 -15.67
CA GLY A 292 22.85 -15.64 -15.75
C GLY A 292 23.39 -14.30 -15.24
N SER A 293 24.70 -14.20 -15.11
CA SER A 293 25.38 -12.93 -14.82
C SER A 293 26.84 -13.04 -15.27
N ASP A 294 27.25 -12.20 -16.20
CA ASP A 294 28.64 -12.15 -16.66
C ASP A 294 29.57 -11.42 -15.67
N GLU A 295 28.99 -10.72 -14.69
CA GLU A 295 29.73 -9.92 -13.71
C GLU A 295 30.22 -10.74 -12.49
N LEU A 296 29.60 -11.88 -12.21
CA LEU A 296 29.97 -12.75 -11.10
C LEU A 296 30.57 -14.05 -11.62
N ASN A 297 31.82 -14.35 -11.20
CA ASN A 297 32.46 -15.59 -11.58
C ASN A 297 31.86 -16.80 -10.83
N GLU A 298 31.99 -17.98 -11.43
CA GLU A 298 31.45 -19.23 -10.92
C GLU A 298 32.01 -19.57 -9.52
N THR A 299 33.32 -19.33 -9.31
CA THR A 299 33.96 -19.58 -8.02
C THR A 299 33.33 -18.80 -6.88
N ALA A 300 33.08 -17.50 -7.07
CA ALA A 300 32.46 -16.65 -6.05
C ALA A 300 30.99 -17.06 -5.77
N PHE A 301 30.27 -17.49 -6.81
CA PHE A 301 28.92 -18.04 -6.67
C PHE A 301 28.94 -19.35 -5.87
N GLU A 302 29.83 -20.29 -6.20
CA GLU A 302 29.98 -21.57 -5.46
C GLU A 302 30.38 -21.33 -4.00
N MET A 303 31.29 -20.38 -3.74
CA MET A 303 31.65 -20.01 -2.37
C MET A 303 30.45 -19.51 -1.57
N TYR A 304 29.58 -18.68 -2.17
CA TYR A 304 28.36 -18.23 -1.52
C TYR A 304 27.45 -19.41 -1.16
N GLN A 305 27.21 -20.31 -2.10
CA GLN A 305 26.39 -21.51 -1.86
C GLN A 305 26.97 -22.38 -0.74
N ASN A 306 28.29 -22.56 -0.74
CA ASN A 306 28.97 -23.38 0.29
C ASN A 306 28.89 -22.74 1.67
N ARG A 307 29.06 -21.39 1.78
CA ARG A 307 28.90 -20.66 3.03
C ARG A 307 27.47 -20.73 3.59
N LEU A 308 26.46 -20.66 2.72
CA LEU A 308 25.06 -20.88 3.15
C LEU A 308 24.88 -22.29 3.74
N LYS A 309 25.37 -23.33 3.05
CA LYS A 309 25.28 -24.72 3.51
C LYS A 309 26.01 -24.95 4.83
N GLU A 310 27.25 -24.45 4.97
CA GLU A 310 28.06 -24.56 6.20
C GLU A 310 27.36 -23.93 7.41
N ARG A 311 26.72 -22.78 7.20
CA ARG A 311 25.98 -22.06 8.25
C ARG A 311 24.53 -22.54 8.41
N ARG A 312 24.09 -23.53 7.62
CA ARG A 312 22.72 -24.07 7.59
C ARG A 312 21.67 -23.01 7.27
N PHE A 313 21.99 -22.10 6.38
CA PHE A 313 21.06 -21.11 5.85
C PHE A 313 20.60 -21.50 4.45
N ILE A 314 19.41 -21.02 4.10
CA ILE A 314 18.92 -20.91 2.72
C ILE A 314 18.52 -19.47 2.45
N ASP A 315 18.69 -19.00 1.24
CA ASP A 315 18.15 -17.71 0.83
C ASP A 315 16.76 -17.82 0.19
N PHE A 316 16.18 -16.69 -0.18
CA PHE A 316 14.83 -16.66 -0.75
C PHE A 316 14.74 -17.42 -2.09
N ASP A 317 15.77 -17.37 -2.93
CA ASP A 317 15.77 -18.06 -4.22
C ASP A 317 15.89 -19.57 -4.02
N ASP A 318 16.66 -20.04 -3.01
CA ASP A 318 16.76 -21.46 -2.66
C ASP A 318 15.41 -22.04 -2.23
N ILE A 319 14.55 -21.27 -1.56
CA ILE A 319 13.19 -21.72 -1.20
C ILE A 319 12.41 -22.14 -2.45
N LEU A 320 12.54 -21.39 -3.53
CA LEU A 320 11.86 -21.70 -4.79
C LEU A 320 12.55 -22.86 -5.51
N LEU A 321 13.89 -22.85 -5.60
CA LEU A 321 14.67 -23.91 -6.25
C LEU A 321 14.41 -25.28 -5.64
N GLU A 322 14.53 -25.41 -4.32
CA GLU A 322 14.28 -26.67 -3.62
C GLU A 322 12.80 -27.09 -3.65
N SER A 323 11.88 -26.13 -3.89
CA SER A 323 10.45 -26.45 -4.07
C SER A 323 10.14 -27.09 -5.41
N LEU A 324 11.04 -27.02 -6.41
CA LEU A 324 10.89 -27.73 -7.68
C LEU A 324 10.92 -29.25 -7.49
N ASP A 325 11.68 -29.74 -6.51
CA ASP A 325 11.80 -31.16 -6.22
C ASP A 325 10.69 -31.69 -5.30
N LYS A 326 9.83 -30.81 -4.79
CA LYS A 326 8.74 -31.17 -3.88
C LYS A 326 7.40 -31.21 -4.62
N ASP A 327 6.71 -32.34 -4.49
CA ASP A 327 5.37 -32.46 -5.05
C ASP A 327 4.38 -31.57 -4.30
N ARG A 328 3.64 -30.75 -5.06
CA ARG A 328 2.52 -29.98 -4.56
C ARG A 328 1.25 -30.39 -5.28
N LYS A 329 0.30 -30.90 -4.56
CA LYS A 329 -1.04 -31.14 -5.10
C LYS A 329 -1.76 -29.79 -5.28
N CYS A 330 -1.99 -29.40 -6.52
CA CYS A 330 -2.70 -28.20 -6.89
C CYS A 330 -3.65 -28.55 -8.05
N LYS A 331 -4.96 -28.57 -7.79
CA LYS A 331 -5.91 -28.89 -8.86
C LYS A 331 -6.31 -27.64 -9.67
N HIS A 332 -6.48 -26.51 -9.00
CA HIS A 332 -6.83 -25.25 -9.65
C HIS A 332 -5.80 -24.19 -9.28
N LEU A 333 -4.99 -23.79 -10.26
CA LEU A 333 -3.91 -22.83 -10.12
C LEU A 333 -4.33 -21.49 -10.74
N LEU A 334 -4.32 -20.43 -9.93
CA LEU A 334 -4.61 -19.07 -10.38
C LEU A 334 -3.39 -18.19 -10.11
N ILE A 335 -2.99 -17.36 -11.08
CA ILE A 335 -1.79 -16.52 -10.97
C ILE A 335 -2.14 -15.09 -11.35
N ASP A 336 -1.91 -14.17 -10.43
CA ASP A 336 -2.06 -12.73 -10.62
C ASP A 336 -0.74 -12.09 -11.06
N GLU A 337 -0.81 -10.95 -11.75
CA GLU A 337 0.33 -10.18 -12.26
C GLU A 337 1.35 -11.05 -13.01
N PHE A 338 0.84 -11.86 -13.95
CA PHE A 338 1.62 -12.88 -14.65
C PHE A 338 2.81 -12.30 -15.45
N GLN A 339 2.77 -11.03 -15.84
CA GLN A 339 3.88 -10.34 -16.52
C GLN A 339 5.14 -10.17 -15.66
N ASP A 340 5.03 -10.31 -14.34
CA ASP A 340 6.15 -10.12 -13.41
C ASP A 340 6.85 -11.43 -13.02
N ILE A 341 6.48 -12.54 -13.67
CA ILE A 341 7.01 -13.89 -13.42
C ILE A 341 8.42 -14.02 -13.99
N ASN A 342 9.37 -14.47 -13.17
CA ASN A 342 10.71 -14.86 -13.62
C ASN A 342 10.77 -16.34 -14.05
N ASP A 343 11.90 -16.75 -14.63
CA ASP A 343 12.08 -18.12 -15.14
C ASP A 343 11.92 -19.20 -14.06
N LEU A 344 12.46 -18.98 -12.87
CA LEU A 344 12.33 -19.93 -11.75
C LEU A 344 10.87 -20.10 -11.32
N GLN A 345 10.13 -18.99 -11.23
CA GLN A 345 8.70 -19.01 -10.92
C GLN A 345 7.91 -19.68 -12.03
N PHE A 346 8.28 -19.46 -13.29
CA PHE A 346 7.65 -20.15 -14.42
C PHE A 346 7.86 -21.68 -14.36
N ARG A 347 9.08 -22.13 -14.01
CA ARG A 347 9.35 -23.55 -13.78
C ARG A 347 8.49 -24.15 -12.65
N LEU A 348 8.23 -23.39 -11.58
CA LEU A 348 7.30 -23.81 -10.53
C LEU A 348 5.86 -23.91 -11.04
N ILE A 349 5.43 -22.93 -11.85
CA ILE A 349 4.09 -22.94 -12.49
C ILE A 349 3.96 -24.18 -13.36
N LYS A 350 4.96 -24.50 -14.19
CA LYS A 350 4.99 -25.71 -15.01
C LYS A 350 4.85 -26.95 -14.15
N LYS A 351 5.67 -27.08 -13.10
CA LYS A 351 5.64 -28.22 -12.18
C LYS A 351 4.29 -28.40 -11.49
N TRP A 352 3.72 -27.31 -10.96
CA TRP A 352 2.39 -27.36 -10.32
C TRP A 352 1.27 -27.58 -11.33
N GLY A 353 1.44 -27.06 -12.54
CA GLY A 353 0.48 -27.16 -13.64
C GLY A 353 0.40 -28.57 -14.27
N GLU A 354 1.45 -29.40 -14.15
CA GLU A 354 1.42 -30.77 -14.66
C GLU A 354 0.22 -31.58 -14.13
N SER A 355 -0.06 -31.43 -12.83
CA SER A 355 -1.16 -32.13 -12.14
C SER A 355 -2.44 -31.30 -12.02
N ALA A 356 -2.45 -30.07 -12.51
CA ALA A 356 -3.60 -29.17 -12.37
C ALA A 356 -4.71 -29.50 -13.39
N GLU A 357 -5.95 -29.55 -12.90
CA GLU A 357 -7.15 -29.64 -13.71
C GLU A 357 -7.46 -28.33 -14.44
N SER A 358 -7.11 -27.18 -13.82
CA SER A 358 -7.19 -25.89 -14.49
C SER A 358 -6.08 -24.96 -14.06
N ILE A 359 -5.60 -24.13 -15.04
CA ILE A 359 -4.61 -23.07 -14.83
C ILE A 359 -5.18 -21.79 -15.39
N PHE A 360 -5.21 -20.74 -14.56
CA PHE A 360 -5.73 -19.44 -14.90
C PHE A 360 -4.67 -18.38 -14.63
N VAL A 361 -4.21 -17.68 -15.66
CA VAL A 361 -3.24 -16.60 -15.53
C VAL A 361 -3.88 -15.28 -15.94
N ILE A 362 -3.57 -14.21 -15.23
CA ILE A 362 -4.05 -12.87 -15.53
C ILE A 362 -2.94 -11.85 -15.36
N GLY A 363 -2.80 -10.95 -16.33
CA GLY A 363 -1.75 -9.94 -16.29
C GLY A 363 -1.85 -8.94 -17.43
N ASP A 364 -0.84 -8.04 -17.49
CA ASP A 364 -0.71 -7.01 -18.52
C ASP A 364 0.73 -6.91 -19.00
N GLN A 365 1.00 -7.36 -20.21
CA GLN A 365 2.35 -7.29 -20.81
C GLN A 365 2.95 -5.88 -20.80
N ASN A 366 2.11 -4.85 -20.96
CA ASN A 366 2.55 -3.46 -20.96
C ASN A 366 2.96 -2.94 -19.57
N GLN A 367 2.68 -3.69 -18.50
CA GLN A 367 3.07 -3.37 -17.12
C GLN A 367 4.28 -4.19 -16.62
N ALA A 368 4.99 -4.91 -17.48
CA ALA A 368 6.20 -5.65 -17.13
C ALA A 368 7.35 -4.69 -16.79
N ILE A 369 7.45 -4.27 -15.52
CA ILE A 369 8.46 -3.31 -15.04
C ILE A 369 9.56 -3.96 -14.18
N TYR A 370 9.50 -5.26 -13.95
CA TYR A 370 10.45 -5.99 -13.10
C TYR A 370 11.50 -6.79 -13.88
N GLY A 371 11.78 -6.44 -15.14
CA GLY A 371 12.85 -7.06 -15.93
C GLY A 371 14.21 -7.03 -15.24
N PHE A 372 14.52 -5.97 -14.46
CA PHE A 372 15.73 -5.88 -13.63
C PHE A 372 15.79 -6.90 -12.46
N ARG A 373 14.69 -7.58 -12.18
CA ARG A 373 14.58 -8.72 -11.23
C ARG A 373 14.45 -10.05 -11.94
N GLY A 374 14.73 -10.10 -13.24
CA GLY A 374 14.64 -11.31 -14.03
C GLY A 374 13.23 -11.67 -14.50
N ALA A 375 12.25 -10.76 -14.42
CA ALA A 375 10.95 -10.98 -15.05
C ALA A 375 11.12 -11.13 -16.57
N ASP A 376 10.39 -12.11 -17.13
CA ASP A 376 10.49 -12.50 -18.54
C ASP A 376 9.33 -11.86 -19.33
N ASP A 377 9.65 -10.99 -20.27
CA ASP A 377 8.68 -10.34 -21.17
C ASP A 377 7.93 -11.35 -22.07
N LYS A 378 8.48 -12.55 -22.27
CA LYS A 378 7.90 -13.64 -23.04
C LYS A 378 7.13 -14.67 -22.20
N CYS A 379 6.83 -14.35 -20.93
CA CYS A 379 6.16 -15.29 -20.03
C CYS A 379 4.80 -15.77 -20.56
N PHE A 380 4.04 -14.91 -21.26
CA PHE A 380 2.77 -15.28 -21.89
C PHE A 380 2.97 -16.22 -23.08
N GLU A 381 3.96 -15.96 -23.94
CA GLU A 381 4.30 -16.86 -25.05
C GLU A 381 4.77 -18.24 -24.54
N LYS A 382 5.59 -18.25 -23.47
CA LYS A 382 6.01 -19.49 -22.81
C LYS A 382 4.80 -20.25 -22.27
N PHE A 383 3.82 -19.55 -21.68
CA PHE A 383 2.60 -20.17 -21.16
C PHE A 383 1.77 -20.81 -22.27
N GLU A 384 1.58 -20.11 -23.39
CA GLU A 384 0.86 -20.65 -24.55
C GLU A 384 1.53 -21.90 -25.12
N ASN A 385 2.85 -21.88 -25.23
CA ASN A 385 3.60 -23.02 -25.75
C ASN A 385 3.56 -24.23 -24.80
N GLU A 386 3.58 -24.01 -23.47
CA GLU A 386 3.64 -25.09 -22.49
C GLU A 386 2.28 -25.73 -22.23
N PHE A 387 1.20 -24.93 -22.21
CA PHE A 387 -0.12 -25.38 -21.78
C PHE A 387 -1.16 -25.45 -22.90
N ALA A 388 -0.73 -25.43 -24.16
CA ALA A 388 -1.67 -25.51 -25.30
C ALA A 388 -2.62 -26.71 -25.19
N PRO A 389 -3.91 -26.58 -25.58
CA PRO A 389 -4.56 -25.37 -26.08
C PRO A 389 -4.89 -24.36 -24.96
N VAL A 390 -4.62 -23.08 -25.20
CA VAL A 390 -4.88 -22.00 -24.26
C VAL A 390 -6.01 -21.10 -24.76
N LYS A 391 -7.00 -20.85 -23.92
CA LYS A 391 -8.06 -19.88 -24.19
C LYS A 391 -7.62 -18.49 -23.79
N ARG A 392 -7.39 -17.62 -24.77
CA ARG A 392 -7.03 -16.22 -24.54
C ARG A 392 -8.27 -15.33 -24.48
N ILE A 393 -8.37 -14.51 -23.44
CA ILE A 393 -9.44 -13.56 -23.22
C ILE A 393 -8.84 -12.19 -22.95
N LYS A 394 -9.36 -11.13 -23.61
CA LYS A 394 -8.93 -9.75 -23.39
C LYS A 394 -9.99 -8.99 -22.61
N LEU A 395 -9.59 -8.31 -21.52
CA LEU A 395 -10.43 -7.35 -20.80
C LEU A 395 -10.16 -5.95 -21.32
N VAL A 396 -11.12 -5.38 -22.05
CA VAL A 396 -10.90 -4.09 -22.74
C VAL A 396 -11.55 -2.90 -22.03
N LYS A 397 -12.47 -3.11 -21.08
CA LYS A 397 -13.18 -2.01 -20.39
C LYS A 397 -12.42 -1.53 -19.17
N ASN A 398 -11.96 -0.28 -19.17
CA ASN A 398 -11.29 0.36 -18.03
C ASN A 398 -12.29 1.14 -17.18
N TYR A 399 -12.37 0.79 -15.90
CA TYR A 399 -13.27 1.39 -14.91
C TYR A 399 -12.58 2.36 -13.94
N ARG A 400 -11.26 2.53 -14.09
CA ARG A 400 -10.44 3.34 -13.16
C ARG A 400 -10.18 4.73 -13.67
N SER A 401 -9.78 4.84 -14.92
CA SER A 401 -9.22 6.07 -15.49
C SER A 401 -10.18 6.74 -16.45
N SER A 402 -10.11 8.07 -16.52
CA SER A 402 -10.88 8.86 -17.49
C SER A 402 -10.41 8.62 -18.94
N PRO A 403 -11.24 8.92 -19.94
CA PRO A 403 -10.87 8.80 -21.35
C PRO A 403 -9.58 9.54 -21.70
N GLU A 404 -9.35 10.73 -21.13
CA GLU A 404 -8.17 11.56 -21.38
C GLU A 404 -6.88 10.90 -20.90
N ILE A 405 -6.91 10.24 -19.73
CA ILE A 405 -5.76 9.49 -19.19
C ILE A 405 -5.49 8.27 -20.08
N ILE A 406 -6.53 7.54 -20.48
CA ILE A 406 -6.39 6.38 -21.38
C ILE A 406 -5.80 6.81 -22.73
N SER A 407 -6.32 7.87 -23.34
CA SER A 407 -5.83 8.39 -24.61
C SER A 407 -4.35 8.81 -24.52
N CYS A 408 -3.97 9.50 -23.43
CA CYS A 408 -2.59 9.89 -23.21
C CYS A 408 -1.66 8.68 -23.02
N SER A 409 -2.07 7.68 -22.24
CA SER A 409 -1.27 6.47 -22.04
C SER A 409 -1.17 5.61 -23.29
N ALA A 410 -2.22 5.57 -24.11
CA ALA A 410 -2.24 4.85 -25.39
C ALA A 410 -1.20 5.38 -26.38
N SER A 411 -0.93 6.69 -26.38
CA SER A 411 0.06 7.28 -27.29
C SER A 411 1.51 6.82 -27.06
N ILE A 412 1.77 6.16 -25.93
CA ILE A 412 3.09 5.61 -25.57
C ILE A 412 3.20 4.13 -25.99
N LEU A 413 2.06 3.46 -26.20
CA LEU A 413 2.04 2.05 -26.54
C LEU A 413 2.34 1.85 -28.04
N ILE A 414 3.22 0.89 -28.33
CA ILE A 414 3.63 0.56 -29.69
C ILE A 414 2.50 -0.19 -30.45
N ASN A 415 1.68 -0.94 -29.71
CA ASN A 415 0.58 -1.74 -30.27
C ASN A 415 -0.78 -1.18 -29.81
N GLU A 416 -1.53 -0.61 -30.74
CA GLU A 416 -2.88 -0.07 -30.49
C GLU A 416 -3.94 -1.13 -30.14
N GLU A 417 -3.70 -2.40 -30.45
CA GLU A 417 -4.67 -3.49 -30.27
C GLU A 417 -5.04 -3.77 -28.80
N ASN A 418 -4.22 -3.33 -27.83
CA ASN A 418 -4.39 -3.59 -26.41
C ASN A 418 -4.80 -2.35 -25.59
N VAL A 419 -5.22 -1.28 -26.24
CA VAL A 419 -5.65 -0.05 -25.56
C VAL A 419 -7.01 -0.26 -24.90
N PRO A 420 -7.12 -0.13 -23.57
CA PRO A 420 -8.40 -0.24 -22.87
C PRO A 420 -9.36 0.89 -23.26
N LYS A 421 -10.66 0.59 -23.26
CA LYS A 421 -11.72 1.60 -23.48
C LYS A 421 -12.21 2.12 -22.13
N ALA A 422 -12.15 3.42 -21.90
CA ALA A 422 -12.67 4.03 -20.68
C ALA A 422 -14.20 3.89 -20.61
N VAL A 423 -14.69 3.48 -19.45
CA VAL A 423 -16.14 3.41 -19.14
C VAL A 423 -16.55 4.57 -18.25
N GLY A 424 -15.59 5.24 -17.59
CA GLY A 424 -15.81 6.35 -16.68
C GLY A 424 -16.18 7.66 -17.40
N ASN A 425 -16.58 8.65 -16.60
CA ASN A 425 -16.87 10.00 -17.08
C ASN A 425 -15.60 10.69 -17.57
N PRO A 426 -15.72 11.67 -18.50
CA PRO A 426 -14.61 12.54 -18.87
C PRO A 426 -13.98 13.23 -17.66
N GLY A 427 -12.65 13.34 -17.67
CA GLY A 427 -11.85 13.95 -16.62
C GLY A 427 -11.03 15.12 -17.14
N LEU A 428 -10.03 15.52 -16.36
CA LEU A 428 -9.07 16.53 -16.79
C LEU A 428 -7.96 15.87 -17.65
N PRO A 429 -7.51 16.55 -18.71
CA PRO A 429 -6.39 16.04 -19.49
C PRO A 429 -5.10 16.07 -18.67
N PRO A 430 -4.20 15.08 -18.85
CA PRO A 430 -2.86 15.12 -18.30
C PRO A 430 -2.12 16.39 -18.69
N ARG A 431 -1.30 16.95 -17.78
CA ARG A 431 -0.50 18.15 -18.02
C ARG A 431 0.98 17.82 -17.94
N ILE A 432 1.76 18.39 -18.83
CA ILE A 432 3.22 18.36 -18.77
C ILE A 432 3.68 19.70 -18.21
N VAL A 433 4.47 19.66 -17.14
CA VAL A 433 5.05 20.85 -16.52
C VAL A 433 6.56 20.75 -16.60
N LEU A 434 7.18 21.77 -17.16
CA LEU A 434 8.63 21.90 -17.24
C LEU A 434 9.11 22.82 -16.13
N SER A 435 10.02 22.34 -15.31
CA SER A 435 10.63 23.10 -14.22
C SER A 435 12.11 23.34 -14.49
N GLU A 436 12.62 24.50 -14.08
CA GLU A 436 14.04 24.89 -14.30
C GLU A 436 15.00 24.06 -13.42
N SER A 437 14.53 23.56 -12.30
CA SER A 437 15.32 22.75 -11.38
C SER A 437 14.45 21.73 -10.63
N SER A 438 15.08 20.71 -10.07
CA SER A 438 14.39 19.72 -9.21
C SER A 438 13.76 20.36 -7.98
N PHE A 439 14.32 21.49 -7.49
CA PHE A 439 13.75 22.21 -6.35
C PHE A 439 12.45 22.94 -6.74
N THR A 440 12.44 23.63 -7.89
CA THR A 440 11.22 24.27 -8.41
C THR A 440 10.14 23.26 -8.75
N GLU A 441 10.53 22.06 -9.22
CA GLU A 441 9.62 20.92 -9.42
C GLU A 441 8.97 20.49 -8.09
N GLY A 442 9.75 20.30 -7.02
CA GLY A 442 9.25 19.94 -5.70
C GLY A 442 8.28 20.97 -5.11
N ILE A 443 8.60 22.28 -5.25
CA ILE A 443 7.71 23.37 -4.83
C ILE A 443 6.40 23.34 -5.66
N PHE A 444 6.50 23.13 -6.97
CA PHE A 444 5.30 23.05 -7.83
C PHE A 444 4.40 21.88 -7.39
N ILE A 445 4.98 20.69 -7.15
CA ILE A 445 4.24 19.51 -6.69
C ILE A 445 3.50 19.83 -5.38
N ALA A 446 4.20 20.40 -4.40
CA ALA A 446 3.60 20.72 -3.10
C ALA A 446 2.44 21.73 -3.22
N LYS A 447 2.62 22.78 -4.02
CA LYS A 447 1.57 23.79 -4.27
C LYS A 447 0.36 23.21 -5.03
N GLU A 448 0.61 22.34 -6.02
CA GLU A 448 -0.47 21.71 -6.77
C GLU A 448 -1.28 20.75 -5.88
N ILE A 449 -0.62 20.00 -4.99
CA ILE A 449 -1.29 19.16 -3.99
C ILE A 449 -2.17 20.02 -3.07
N ALA A 450 -1.62 21.11 -2.52
CA ALA A 450 -2.37 22.02 -1.67
C ALA A 450 -3.60 22.59 -2.39
N HIS A 451 -3.44 22.98 -3.66
CA HIS A 451 -4.55 23.46 -4.49
C HIS A 451 -5.62 22.39 -4.74
N MET A 452 -5.22 21.16 -5.05
CA MET A 452 -6.14 20.04 -5.32
C MET A 452 -6.98 19.67 -4.09
N VAL A 453 -6.43 19.79 -2.88
CA VAL A 453 -7.13 19.45 -1.62
C VAL A 453 -7.96 20.65 -1.07
N GLY A 454 -8.01 21.77 -1.79
CA GLY A 454 -8.80 22.95 -1.43
C GLY A 454 -8.03 24.08 -0.76
N GLY A 455 -6.69 24.07 -0.87
CA GLY A 455 -5.84 25.18 -0.47
C GLY A 455 -6.01 26.39 -1.40
N ILE A 456 -5.90 27.61 -0.86
CA ILE A 456 -5.93 28.85 -1.63
C ILE A 456 -4.49 29.19 -2.03
N ASN A 457 -4.21 29.30 -3.33
CA ASN A 457 -2.96 29.86 -3.82
C ASN A 457 -3.03 31.38 -3.89
N MET A 458 -1.93 32.06 -3.53
CA MET A 458 -1.83 33.53 -3.66
C MET A 458 -1.99 34.04 -5.10
N THR A 459 -1.72 33.21 -6.09
CA THR A 459 -1.90 33.53 -7.51
C THR A 459 -3.36 33.54 -7.94
N ASP A 460 -4.29 32.99 -7.14
CA ASP A 460 -5.72 33.01 -7.43
C ASP A 460 -6.37 34.36 -7.09
N THR A 461 -5.68 35.22 -6.33
CA THR A 461 -6.15 36.58 -5.96
C THR A 461 -5.68 37.66 -6.93
N ASP A 462 -4.66 37.41 -7.75
CA ASP A 462 -4.09 38.40 -8.65
C ASP A 462 -4.34 38.07 -10.13
N GLY A 463 -5.51 38.31 -10.58
CA GLY A 463 -5.79 38.38 -12.02
C GLY A 463 -6.79 37.38 -12.56
N GLY A 464 -8.06 37.79 -12.53
CA GLY A 464 -9.06 37.69 -13.61
C GLY A 464 -9.27 36.39 -14.41
N ARG A 465 -8.54 35.31 -14.14
CA ARG A 465 -8.83 34.00 -14.71
C ARG A 465 -9.79 33.26 -13.79
N LYS A 466 -11.07 33.40 -14.06
CA LYS A 466 -12.12 32.49 -13.60
C LYS A 466 -11.76 31.09 -14.10
N HIS A 467 -10.89 30.39 -13.35
CA HIS A 467 -10.85 28.95 -13.43
C HIS A 467 -12.20 28.49 -12.88
N GLY A 468 -13.09 28.04 -13.77
CA GLY A 468 -14.37 27.46 -13.39
C GLY A 468 -14.13 26.48 -12.24
N LYS A 469 -15.07 26.38 -11.29
CA LYS A 469 -15.05 25.39 -10.22
C LYS A 469 -14.72 24.04 -10.83
N ARG A 470 -13.44 23.64 -10.72
CA ARG A 470 -13.02 22.29 -11.10
C ARG A 470 -13.63 21.40 -10.02
N GLU A 471 -14.66 20.68 -10.35
CA GLU A 471 -15.13 19.56 -9.53
C GLU A 471 -14.00 18.52 -9.53
N THR A 472 -13.09 18.65 -8.58
CA THR A 472 -12.07 17.64 -8.36
C THR A 472 -12.70 16.50 -7.56
N THR A 473 -12.49 15.28 -7.99
CA THR A 473 -12.87 14.09 -7.23
C THR A 473 -11.93 13.84 -6.05
N ILE A 474 -10.88 14.64 -5.91
CA ILE A 474 -9.90 14.57 -4.83
C ILE A 474 -10.56 15.11 -3.55
N ARG A 475 -10.59 14.27 -2.54
CA ARG A 475 -11.25 14.53 -1.26
C ARG A 475 -10.26 14.81 -0.14
N GLY A 476 -9.04 14.25 -0.23
CA GLY A 476 -8.01 14.43 0.78
C GLY A 476 -6.62 14.04 0.27
N PHE A 477 -5.61 14.25 1.11
CA PHE A 477 -4.21 13.96 0.79
C PHE A 477 -3.98 12.48 0.44
N GLY A 478 -4.77 11.56 0.99
CA GLY A 478 -4.68 10.14 0.71
C GLY A 478 -5.09 9.73 -0.71
N ASP A 479 -5.73 10.62 -1.47
CA ASP A 479 -6.14 10.39 -2.86
C ASP A 479 -5.05 10.74 -3.88
N ILE A 480 -3.91 11.28 -3.41
CA ILE A 480 -2.82 11.78 -4.25
C ILE A 480 -1.59 10.89 -4.07
N ALA A 481 -0.96 10.51 -5.17
CA ALA A 481 0.31 9.82 -5.18
C ALA A 481 1.34 10.59 -6.02
N VAL A 482 2.54 10.75 -5.48
CA VAL A 482 3.68 11.31 -6.21
C VAL A 482 4.62 10.15 -6.57
N LEU A 483 4.84 9.95 -7.87
CA LEU A 483 5.72 8.91 -8.38
C LEU A 483 7.04 9.55 -8.85
N TYR A 484 8.15 8.90 -8.54
CA TYR A 484 9.49 9.34 -8.93
C TYR A 484 10.34 8.17 -9.39
N ARG A 485 11.37 8.45 -10.18
CA ARG A 485 12.21 7.41 -10.80
C ARG A 485 13.28 6.87 -9.84
N THR A 486 13.81 7.70 -8.96
CA THR A 486 14.91 7.34 -8.05
C THR A 486 14.66 7.83 -6.64
N ASN A 487 15.16 7.09 -5.63
CA ASN A 487 15.04 7.48 -4.21
C ASN A 487 15.70 8.83 -3.89
N ARG A 488 16.68 9.27 -4.71
CA ARG A 488 17.29 10.60 -4.54
C ARG A 488 16.30 11.75 -4.75
N GLN A 489 15.34 11.57 -5.67
CA GLN A 489 14.29 12.56 -5.93
C GLN A 489 13.31 12.64 -4.75
N ALA A 490 13.08 11.52 -4.06
CA ALA A 490 12.18 11.48 -2.90
C ALA A 490 12.59 12.48 -1.82
N ALA A 491 13.86 12.53 -1.44
CA ALA A 491 14.35 13.39 -0.36
C ALA A 491 14.03 14.86 -0.59
N LEU A 492 14.17 15.34 -1.84
CA LEU A 492 13.88 16.73 -2.18
C LEU A 492 12.37 17.02 -2.17
N ILE A 493 11.56 16.07 -2.65
CA ILE A 493 10.10 16.19 -2.63
C ILE A 493 9.60 16.18 -1.18
N GLU A 494 10.13 15.29 -0.32
CA GLU A 494 9.85 15.26 1.11
C GLU A 494 10.12 16.63 1.77
N GLU A 495 11.31 17.21 1.53
CA GLU A 495 11.66 18.54 2.06
C GLU A 495 10.67 19.63 1.63
N CYS A 496 10.23 19.61 0.36
CA CYS A 496 9.25 20.58 -0.13
C CYS A 496 7.87 20.37 0.50
N LEU A 497 7.43 19.11 0.66
CA LEU A 497 6.16 18.79 1.31
C LEU A 497 6.16 19.19 2.80
N GLU A 498 7.26 18.95 3.51
CA GLU A 498 7.43 19.36 4.92
C GLU A 498 7.36 20.88 5.08
N LYS A 499 8.04 21.63 4.21
CA LYS A 499 8.01 23.10 4.22
C LYS A 499 6.64 23.69 3.98
N GLU A 500 5.82 23.02 3.16
CA GLU A 500 4.44 23.43 2.89
C GLU A 500 3.43 22.82 3.89
N GLY A 501 3.90 22.04 4.88
CA GLY A 501 3.05 21.40 5.90
C GLY A 501 2.10 20.32 5.35
N ILE A 502 2.46 19.69 4.25
CA ILE A 502 1.65 18.66 3.60
C ILE A 502 2.01 17.29 4.20
N PRO A 503 1.04 16.56 4.79
CA PRO A 503 1.30 15.22 5.31
C PRO A 503 1.56 14.23 4.18
N TYR A 504 2.60 13.43 4.32
CA TYR A 504 2.99 12.43 3.32
C TYR A 504 3.47 11.12 3.96
N LYS A 505 3.52 10.07 3.15
CA LYS A 505 4.11 8.78 3.50
C LYS A 505 4.97 8.28 2.34
N VAL A 506 6.26 8.05 2.62
CA VAL A 506 7.16 7.43 1.63
C VAL A 506 7.04 5.92 1.70
N VAL A 507 6.81 5.30 0.55
CA VAL A 507 6.75 3.84 0.42
C VAL A 507 8.11 3.33 -0.02
N GLY A 508 8.65 2.32 0.68
CA GLY A 508 9.96 1.73 0.35
C GLY A 508 11.16 2.52 0.87
N LYS A 509 10.97 3.43 1.84
CA LYS A 509 12.07 4.09 2.52
C LYS A 509 12.87 3.04 3.30
N ASP A 510 14.20 3.17 3.23
CA ASP A 510 15.17 2.20 3.72
C ASP A 510 14.78 1.59 5.07
N ASP A 511 14.84 0.27 5.13
CA ASP A 511 14.71 -0.47 6.36
C ASP A 511 15.85 -0.03 7.31
N LEU A 512 15.50 0.36 8.53
CA LEU A 512 16.43 0.77 9.56
C LEU A 512 17.54 -0.28 9.76
N LEU A 513 17.19 -1.55 9.58
CA LEU A 513 18.09 -2.70 9.70
C LEU A 513 19.23 -2.74 8.66
N ASN A 514 19.10 -2.00 7.55
CA ASN A 514 20.12 -1.93 6.50
C ASN A 514 21.26 -0.95 6.81
N LYS A 515 21.14 -0.12 7.84
CA LYS A 515 22.21 0.75 8.29
C LYS A 515 23.32 -0.07 8.96
N LYS A 516 24.59 0.15 8.59
CA LYS A 516 25.75 -0.62 9.06
C LYS A 516 25.82 -0.70 10.59
N ASN A 517 25.72 0.43 11.27
CA ASN A 517 25.73 0.51 12.73
C ASN A 517 24.56 -0.26 13.38
N VAL A 518 23.39 -0.26 12.75
CA VAL A 518 22.21 -1.03 13.24
C VAL A 518 22.44 -2.52 13.05
N ARG A 519 22.98 -2.95 11.91
CA ARG A 519 23.35 -4.35 11.66
C ARG A 519 24.34 -4.87 12.70
N GLU A 520 25.40 -4.10 12.99
CA GLU A 520 26.38 -4.44 14.02
C GLU A 520 25.74 -4.57 15.41
N ALA A 521 24.83 -3.65 15.74
CA ALA A 521 24.07 -3.71 17.00
C ALA A 521 23.18 -4.94 17.10
N VAL A 522 22.43 -5.28 16.04
CA VAL A 522 21.59 -6.49 15.99
C VAL A 522 22.44 -7.76 16.08
N LYS A 523 23.60 -7.79 15.40
CA LYS A 523 24.54 -8.92 15.44
C LYS A 523 25.07 -9.15 16.88
N LEU A 524 25.43 -8.08 17.57
CA LEU A 524 25.85 -8.15 18.96
C LEU A 524 24.73 -8.67 19.87
N LEU A 525 23.51 -8.17 19.71
CA LEU A 525 22.34 -8.63 20.48
C LEU A 525 22.03 -10.12 20.26
N ARG A 526 22.16 -10.61 19.03
CA ARG A 526 21.97 -12.04 18.69
C ARG A 526 23.08 -12.93 19.24
N SER A 527 24.33 -12.44 19.32
CA SER A 527 25.45 -13.20 19.89
C SER A 527 25.32 -13.43 21.39
N VAL A 528 24.52 -12.60 22.07
CA VAL A 528 24.26 -12.73 23.50
C VAL A 528 23.01 -13.60 23.69
N ASN A 529 23.19 -14.88 23.87
CA ASN A 529 22.11 -15.87 24.06
C ASN A 529 21.45 -15.72 25.45
N THR A 530 20.80 -14.55 25.70
CA THR A 530 20.12 -14.24 26.95
C THR A 530 18.61 -14.33 26.76
N LYS A 531 17.99 -15.27 27.48
CA LYS A 531 16.55 -15.27 27.70
C LYS A 531 16.22 -14.12 28.68
N GLY A 532 15.95 -12.92 28.18
CA GLY A 532 15.63 -11.77 29.03
C GLY A 532 16.07 -10.42 28.45
N LYS A 533 15.94 -9.34 29.24
CA LYS A 533 16.42 -8.01 28.84
C LYS A 533 17.94 -8.01 28.63
N PRO A 534 18.46 -7.29 27.62
CA PRO A 534 19.90 -7.18 27.43
C PRO A 534 20.57 -6.67 28.71
N SER A 535 21.75 -7.22 29.01
CA SER A 535 22.50 -6.77 30.19
C SER A 535 22.94 -5.31 30.01
N ASN A 536 23.00 -4.54 31.08
CA ASN A 536 23.48 -3.15 31.06
C ASN A 536 24.85 -3.01 30.40
N VAL A 537 25.70 -4.05 30.49
CA VAL A 537 27.03 -4.11 29.84
C VAL A 537 26.94 -4.03 28.32
N ILE A 538 25.91 -4.66 27.72
CA ILE A 538 25.72 -4.61 26.26
C ILE A 538 25.24 -3.22 25.86
N LEU A 539 24.36 -2.62 26.64
CA LEU A 539 23.85 -1.27 26.42
C LEU A 539 24.97 -0.24 26.55
N GLU A 540 25.85 -0.37 27.54
CA GLU A 540 27.06 0.47 27.71
C GLU A 540 28.01 0.31 26.53
N TYR A 541 28.35 -0.92 26.13
CA TYR A 541 29.23 -1.17 25.00
C TYR A 541 28.71 -0.56 23.69
N MET A 542 27.42 -0.67 23.44
CA MET A 542 26.78 -0.11 22.25
C MET A 542 26.75 1.41 22.27
N SER A 543 26.57 2.02 23.44
CA SER A 543 26.64 3.47 23.65
C SER A 543 28.06 4.01 23.48
N GLU A 544 29.06 3.34 24.09
CA GLU A 544 30.47 3.74 24.01
C GLU A 544 31.04 3.67 22.58
N ASN A 545 30.51 2.80 21.73
CA ASN A 545 30.95 2.64 20.34
C ASN A 545 30.09 3.41 19.33
N ASN A 546 29.23 4.34 19.77
CA ASN A 546 28.32 5.14 18.94
C ASN A 546 27.47 4.29 17.98
N LEU A 547 27.18 3.04 18.36
CA LEU A 547 26.38 2.13 17.54
C LEU A 547 24.89 2.50 17.58
N ILE A 548 24.51 3.42 18.50
CA ILE A 548 23.12 3.78 18.77
C ILE A 548 23.01 5.27 19.11
N GLU A 549 23.22 6.15 18.18
CA GLU A 549 22.91 7.56 18.43
C GLU A 549 21.41 7.90 18.34
N ASP A 550 20.57 7.07 17.66
CA ASP A 550 19.18 7.41 17.36
C ASP A 550 18.19 6.23 17.36
N ILE A 551 18.41 5.18 18.16
CA ILE A 551 17.58 3.96 18.05
C ILE A 551 16.97 3.56 19.39
N ASP A 552 15.64 3.33 19.40
CA ASP A 552 14.90 2.74 20.50
C ASP A 552 15.37 1.29 20.77
N MET A 553 16.14 1.12 21.84
CA MET A 553 16.75 -0.15 22.24
C MET A 553 15.73 -1.25 22.50
N GLN A 554 14.57 -0.92 23.04
CA GLN A 554 13.53 -1.92 23.31
C GLN A 554 12.95 -2.47 22.00
N LYS A 555 12.85 -1.61 20.99
CA LYS A 555 12.39 -1.98 19.65
C LYS A 555 13.41 -2.86 18.95
N LEU A 556 14.69 -2.51 19.05
CA LEU A 556 15.82 -3.30 18.53
C LEU A 556 15.89 -4.68 19.17
N TYR A 557 15.74 -4.75 20.49
CA TYR A 557 15.70 -6.02 21.20
C TYR A 557 14.53 -6.91 20.75
N ASN A 558 13.34 -6.34 20.63
CA ASN A 558 12.15 -7.06 20.16
C ASN A 558 12.24 -7.51 18.69
N MET A 559 13.11 -6.88 17.89
CA MET A 559 13.38 -7.28 16.50
C MET A 559 14.50 -8.32 16.40
N ALA A 560 15.39 -8.38 17.38
CA ALA A 560 16.54 -9.31 17.40
C ALA A 560 16.22 -10.66 18.06
N VAL A 561 15.21 -10.70 18.93
CA VAL A 561 14.67 -11.90 19.59
C VAL A 561 13.47 -12.44 18.82
#